data_1f777cf16972125d888bdf33b6a03dcd
#
_entry.id   1f777cf16972125d888bdf33b6a03dcd
#
_cell.length_a   1.000
_cell.length_b   1.000
_cell.length_c   1.000
_cell.angle_alpha   90.00
_cell.angle_beta   90.00
_cell.angle_gamma   90.00
#
_symmetry.space_group_name_H-M   'P 1'
#
loop_
_entity.id
_entity.type
_entity.pdbx_description
1 polymer ?
#
loop_
_entity_poly.entity_id
_entity_poly.type
_entity_poly.pdbx_seq_one_letter_code
_entity_poly.pdbx_strand_id
1 'polypeptide(L)'
;MPENENSIEIKDVSFSYDADDETSGKAPRLALDGISVSIAKGSYTAILGSNGSGKSTLAKIIDILEVPDSGKVVIFGKDTSDDDLFWEIREHCCCVFQNPDNQIVGTMIEEDVAFGPENLGIPNPELRERVDQALKDVGLYEFRHKETMALSGGQKQKLAIAGALAMKPDILILDEATAMLDPSSRDDFLTLVEKMRVEKGLTLITITHDMTEALRCDKIVIVHKGKVALEGTPEEIFLSDDLWKYGLKRPVKFNFAFEIAKLTGSTLTKEDLKSNETLIASLVKMLTKPGLTMPGNVQVDKKPLDDKDIIMSVKDLSYTYGGSETKAIDNINLDIRRGEVLGIVGESGCGKTTLISHMNAIIRPVEGDVIIHTKDGDLSCKNKKDTMKIRQNVGLVFQYPEYQLFEETVYKDIAYGLKKMNVSKEEQKELILDAAGKVGLTERELNSSPFELSGGQKRRAAMAGVLVMRPGILVLDEPASGLDPKGRQEMFSIIKGLRDSGTTIILVSHNMDEAAVNCDRICLIDNGKIKAVGTPTELFVKKRADELKVQLPRITRFSAVLRTELAEIYPDIEFKGNWFNPEKEARVIVSAVCEAGDHNA
;
A
#
# COMPACT_ATOMS: atom_id res chain seq x y z
N MET A 1 23.30 -5.57 31.38
CA MET A 1 22.78 -4.66 30.35
C MET A 1 22.78 -3.28 30.98
N PRO A 2 23.38 -2.24 30.40
CA PRO A 2 23.26 -0.91 30.96
C PRO A 2 21.79 -0.51 30.96
N GLU A 3 21.37 0.23 31.97
CA GLU A 3 20.03 0.79 32.12
C GLU A 3 19.56 1.39 30.78
N ASN A 4 18.37 0.98 30.32
CA ASN A 4 17.77 1.49 29.08
C ASN A 4 17.48 2.99 29.30
N GLU A 5 18.41 3.85 28.91
CA GLU A 5 18.11 5.26 28.79
C GLU A 5 17.14 5.46 27.64
N ASN A 6 15.94 5.95 27.96
CA ASN A 6 14.95 6.30 26.95
C ASN A 6 15.43 7.54 26.20
N SER A 7 15.41 7.49 24.87
CA SER A 7 15.64 8.68 24.04
C SER A 7 14.41 9.58 24.01
N ILE A 8 13.19 9.01 24.14
CA ILE A 8 11.93 9.74 24.14
C ILE A 8 11.03 9.21 25.25
N GLU A 9 10.47 10.13 26.04
CA GLU A 9 9.42 9.85 27.01
C GLU A 9 8.22 10.77 26.78
N ILE A 10 7.07 10.19 26.52
CA ILE A 10 5.78 10.86 26.33
C ILE A 10 4.90 10.48 27.53
N LYS A 11 4.38 11.48 28.25
CA LYS A 11 3.58 11.29 29.47
C LYS A 11 2.27 12.06 29.38
N ASP A 12 1.16 11.33 29.31
CA ASP A 12 -0.22 11.81 29.37
C ASP A 12 -0.52 12.95 28.36
N VAL A 13 0.00 12.80 27.14
CA VAL A 13 -0.08 13.83 26.09
C VAL A 13 -1.46 13.81 25.42
N SER A 14 -2.11 15.00 25.38
CA SER A 14 -3.33 15.24 24.62
C SER A 14 -3.12 16.41 23.63
N PHE A 15 -3.79 16.33 22.47
CA PHE A 15 -3.69 17.35 21.42
C PHE A 15 -4.94 17.39 20.52
N SER A 16 -5.37 18.62 20.17
CA SER A 16 -6.47 18.88 19.24
C SER A 16 -6.06 19.94 18.21
N TYR A 17 -6.40 19.72 16.94
CA TYR A 17 -6.25 20.74 15.89
C TYR A 17 -7.33 21.84 15.95
N ASP A 18 -8.44 21.60 16.67
CA ASP A 18 -9.62 22.49 16.73
C ASP A 18 -9.65 23.30 18.03
N ALA A 19 -8.56 23.35 18.79
CA ALA A 19 -8.52 24.01 20.12
C ALA A 19 -8.82 25.54 20.04
N ASP A 20 -8.55 26.17 18.90
CA ASP A 20 -8.75 27.61 18.68
C ASP A 20 -10.11 27.99 18.06
N ASP A 21 -10.96 27.01 17.69
CA ASP A 21 -12.27 27.29 17.08
C ASP A 21 -13.38 27.45 18.13
N GLU A 22 -13.37 28.59 18.85
CA GLU A 22 -14.41 28.97 19.82
C GLU A 22 -15.82 29.15 19.15
N THR A 23 -15.89 29.15 17.80
CA THR A 23 -17.13 29.46 17.07
C THR A 23 -18.05 28.26 16.89
N SER A 24 -17.55 27.03 17.00
CA SER A 24 -18.32 25.82 16.70
C SER A 24 -19.23 25.31 17.83
N GLY A 25 -19.02 25.75 19.08
CA GLY A 25 -19.79 25.30 20.26
C GLY A 25 -19.76 23.79 20.53
N LYS A 26 -18.87 23.04 19.85
CA LYS A 26 -18.63 21.60 20.04
C LYS A 26 -17.37 21.40 20.83
N ALA A 27 -17.33 20.36 21.68
CA ALA A 27 -16.09 19.95 22.32
C ALA A 27 -15.02 19.63 21.25
N PRO A 28 -13.76 20.13 21.41
CA PRO A 28 -12.70 19.90 20.44
C PRO A 28 -12.46 18.39 20.28
N ARG A 29 -12.26 17.97 19.03
CA ARG A 29 -11.96 16.57 18.73
C ARG A 29 -10.48 16.31 18.99
N LEU A 30 -10.18 15.58 20.06
CA LEU A 30 -8.83 15.20 20.39
C LEU A 30 -8.25 14.27 19.30
N ALA A 31 -7.12 14.66 18.74
CA ALA A 31 -6.29 13.82 17.86
C ALA A 31 -5.43 12.85 18.69
N LEU A 32 -4.98 13.29 19.87
CA LEU A 32 -4.34 12.47 20.89
C LEU A 32 -5.05 12.70 22.23
N ASP A 33 -5.24 11.63 23.03
CA ASP A 33 -6.00 11.63 24.26
C ASP A 33 -5.28 10.80 25.34
N GLY A 34 -4.41 11.47 26.13
CA GLY A 34 -3.66 10.89 27.23
C GLY A 34 -2.63 9.83 26.79
N ILE A 35 -1.89 10.07 25.70
CA ILE A 35 -0.86 9.14 25.23
C ILE A 35 0.34 9.12 26.15
N SER A 36 0.77 7.91 26.55
CA SER A 36 2.01 7.67 27.28
C SER A 36 2.79 6.56 26.59
N VAL A 37 4.02 6.86 26.12
CA VAL A 37 4.93 5.94 25.42
C VAL A 37 6.36 6.29 25.74
N SER A 38 7.22 5.28 25.89
CA SER A 38 8.68 5.46 25.97
C SER A 38 9.40 4.71 24.87
N ILE A 39 10.43 5.33 24.28
CA ILE A 39 11.24 4.77 23.19
C ILE A 39 12.70 4.73 23.66
N ALA A 40 13.26 3.54 23.69
CA ALA A 40 14.63 3.30 24.12
C ALA A 40 15.64 3.83 23.07
N LYS A 41 16.80 4.33 23.54
CA LYS A 41 17.89 4.79 22.68
C LYS A 41 18.40 3.64 21.79
N GLY A 42 18.59 3.92 20.49
CA GLY A 42 19.07 2.96 19.50
C GLY A 42 18.07 1.87 19.13
N SER A 43 16.84 1.91 19.68
CA SER A 43 15.78 0.95 19.32
C SER A 43 15.09 1.30 18.00
N TYR A 44 14.45 0.30 17.40
CA TYR A 44 13.57 0.44 16.27
C TYR A 44 12.11 0.23 16.73
N THR A 45 11.32 1.31 16.75
CA THR A 45 9.93 1.27 17.21
C THR A 45 8.97 1.53 16.05
N ALA A 46 7.96 0.67 15.89
CA ALA A 46 6.86 0.88 14.95
C ALA A 46 5.63 1.47 15.66
N ILE A 47 5.08 2.55 15.13
CA ILE A 47 3.79 3.12 15.54
C ILE A 47 2.75 2.72 14.50
N LEU A 48 1.82 1.84 14.88
CA LEU A 48 0.78 1.27 14.01
C LEU A 48 -0.60 1.80 14.38
N GLY A 49 -1.53 1.73 13.43
CA GLY A 49 -2.95 2.08 13.64
C GLY A 49 -3.66 2.36 12.33
N SER A 50 -4.98 2.44 12.36
CA SER A 50 -5.80 2.84 11.22
C SER A 50 -5.58 4.30 10.83
N ASN A 51 -6.00 4.67 9.63
CA ASN A 51 -5.96 6.07 9.19
C ASN A 51 -6.82 6.94 10.13
N GLY A 52 -6.28 8.12 10.50
CA GLY A 52 -6.92 9.02 11.46
C GLY A 52 -6.86 8.57 12.93
N SER A 53 -6.01 7.60 13.29
CA SER A 53 -5.85 7.18 14.69
C SER A 53 -4.98 8.10 15.55
N GLY A 54 -4.26 9.08 14.96
CA GLY A 54 -3.37 10.01 15.66
C GLY A 54 -1.87 9.76 15.44
N LYS A 55 -1.45 8.79 14.61
CA LYS A 55 -0.03 8.43 14.40
C LYS A 55 0.83 9.59 13.90
N SER A 56 0.43 10.23 12.81
CA SER A 56 1.18 11.36 12.24
C SER A 56 1.17 12.58 13.14
N THR A 57 0.10 12.77 13.95
CA THR A 57 0.06 13.80 14.99
C THR A 57 1.10 13.50 16.08
N LEU A 58 1.21 12.25 16.51
CA LEU A 58 2.22 11.82 17.47
C LEU A 58 3.64 12.03 16.92
N ALA A 59 3.87 11.73 15.62
CA ALA A 59 5.15 12.02 14.97
C ALA A 59 5.50 13.50 14.97
N LYS A 60 4.54 14.36 14.63
CA LYS A 60 4.74 15.82 14.63
C LYS A 60 5.06 16.36 16.02
N ILE A 61 4.45 15.81 17.06
CA ILE A 61 4.77 16.18 18.45
C ILE A 61 6.17 15.71 18.83
N ILE A 62 6.60 14.51 18.44
CA ILE A 62 7.97 14.03 18.67
C ILE A 62 8.98 14.88 17.89
N ASP A 63 8.65 15.28 16.65
CA ASP A 63 9.50 16.16 15.81
C ASP A 63 9.35 17.65 16.16
N ILE A 64 8.62 17.99 17.23
CA ILE A 64 8.37 19.36 17.71
C ILE A 64 7.79 20.28 16.62
N LEU A 65 7.01 19.74 15.71
CA LEU A 65 6.22 20.50 14.74
C LEU A 65 4.87 20.95 15.31
N GLU A 66 4.42 20.27 16.36
CA GLU A 66 3.20 20.59 17.12
C GLU A 66 3.53 20.54 18.62
N VAL A 67 2.92 21.43 19.39
CA VAL A 67 3.05 21.46 20.85
C VAL A 67 1.82 20.83 21.48
N PRO A 68 1.94 19.89 22.42
CA PRO A 68 0.78 19.26 23.04
C PRO A 68 -0.03 20.26 23.89
N ASP A 69 -1.37 20.12 23.89
CA ASP A 69 -2.27 20.92 24.72
C ASP A 69 -2.09 20.59 26.22
N SER A 70 -1.74 19.33 26.51
CA SER A 70 -1.48 18.85 27.88
C SER A 70 -0.52 17.66 27.86
N GLY A 71 0.03 17.35 29.04
CA GLY A 71 1.04 16.31 29.21
C GLY A 71 2.45 16.81 29.00
N LYS A 72 3.39 15.88 28.80
CA LYS A 72 4.82 16.21 28.71
C LYS A 72 5.54 15.30 27.71
N VAL A 73 6.39 15.90 26.88
CA VAL A 73 7.30 15.17 26.00
C VAL A 73 8.74 15.54 26.37
N VAL A 74 9.57 14.51 26.55
CA VAL A 74 10.98 14.66 26.92
C VAL A 74 11.84 13.92 25.90
N ILE A 75 12.81 14.60 25.29
CA ILE A 75 13.75 14.03 24.32
C ILE A 75 15.16 14.20 24.87
N PHE A 76 15.86 13.08 25.05
CA PHE A 76 17.18 13.04 25.70
C PHE A 76 17.23 13.79 27.04
N GLY A 77 16.18 13.66 27.86
CA GLY A 77 16.07 14.33 29.15
C GLY A 77 15.65 15.80 29.10
N LYS A 78 15.46 16.38 27.90
CA LYS A 78 15.05 17.77 27.67
C LYS A 78 13.56 17.86 27.42
N ASP A 79 12.89 18.81 28.06
CA ASP A 79 11.46 19.06 27.88
C ASP A 79 11.22 19.80 26.57
N THR A 80 10.33 19.31 25.72
CA THR A 80 10.01 19.94 24.43
C THR A 80 9.16 21.21 24.55
N SER A 81 8.61 21.49 25.73
CA SER A 81 7.86 22.73 26.01
C SER A 81 8.76 23.90 26.36
N ASP A 82 10.09 23.71 26.48
CA ASP A 82 11.06 24.74 26.76
C ASP A 82 11.57 25.34 25.43
N ASP A 83 11.14 26.57 25.13
CA ASP A 83 11.50 27.29 23.90
C ASP A 83 13.00 27.46 23.73
N ASP A 84 13.75 27.58 24.84
CA ASP A 84 15.20 27.76 24.81
C ASP A 84 15.94 26.51 24.33
N LEU A 85 15.31 25.33 24.49
CA LEU A 85 15.83 24.02 24.06
C LEU A 85 15.36 23.58 22.65
N PHE A 86 14.45 24.33 22.01
CA PHE A 86 13.85 23.99 20.75
C PHE A 86 14.86 23.60 19.66
N TRP A 87 15.84 24.46 19.39
CA TRP A 87 16.85 24.22 18.35
C TRP A 87 17.76 23.05 18.70
N GLU A 88 18.16 22.95 19.97
CA GLU A 88 19.02 21.87 20.44
C GLU A 88 18.34 20.49 20.27
N ILE A 89 17.03 20.40 20.53
CA ILE A 89 16.28 19.15 20.34
C ILE A 89 16.09 18.84 18.84
N ARG A 90 15.80 19.87 18.03
CA ARG A 90 15.63 19.69 16.58
C ARG A 90 16.89 19.24 15.84
N GLU A 91 18.07 19.57 16.33
CA GLU A 91 19.34 19.04 15.81
C GLU A 91 19.41 17.51 15.91
N HIS A 92 18.76 16.93 16.91
CA HIS A 92 18.78 15.51 17.20
C HIS A 92 17.63 14.72 16.55
N CYS A 93 16.57 15.40 16.09
CA CYS A 93 15.37 14.80 15.54
C CYS A 93 15.19 15.16 14.07
N CYS A 94 14.98 14.16 13.21
CA CYS A 94 14.62 14.38 11.80
C CYS A 94 13.46 13.49 11.39
N CYS A 95 12.53 14.05 10.59
CA CYS A 95 11.39 13.35 10.04
C CYS A 95 11.50 13.22 8.51
N VAL A 96 11.20 12.05 7.99
CA VAL A 96 10.99 11.80 6.55
C VAL A 96 9.51 11.55 6.34
N PHE A 97 8.86 12.43 5.55
CA PHE A 97 7.42 12.41 5.33
C PHE A 97 7.00 11.42 4.24
N GLN A 98 5.70 11.10 4.23
CA GLN A 98 5.06 10.18 3.30
C GLN A 98 5.31 10.56 1.83
N ASN A 99 5.16 11.85 1.49
CA ASN A 99 5.41 12.36 0.14
C ASN A 99 6.73 13.12 0.10
N PRO A 100 7.79 12.58 -0.53
CA PRO A 100 9.08 13.24 -0.63
C PRO A 100 9.03 14.56 -1.42
N ASP A 101 8.09 14.71 -2.37
CA ASP A 101 7.94 15.98 -3.12
C ASP A 101 7.56 17.16 -2.22
N ASN A 102 6.93 16.93 -1.08
CA ASN A 102 6.63 17.98 -0.09
C ASN A 102 7.83 18.37 0.77
N GLN A 103 8.90 17.58 0.73
CA GLN A 103 10.10 17.77 1.54
C GLN A 103 11.28 18.31 0.73
N ILE A 104 11.33 17.98 -0.56
CA ILE A 104 12.38 18.42 -1.48
C ILE A 104 12.20 19.91 -1.79
N VAL A 105 13.22 20.72 -1.50
CA VAL A 105 13.24 22.18 -1.71
C VAL A 105 14.31 22.63 -2.71
N GLY A 106 15.41 21.87 -2.85
CA GLY A 106 16.51 22.15 -3.76
C GLY A 106 16.20 21.77 -5.21
N THR A 107 16.71 22.53 -6.16
CA THR A 107 16.61 22.17 -7.58
C THR A 107 17.60 21.10 -7.98
N MET A 108 18.78 21.10 -7.35
CA MET A 108 19.85 20.11 -7.53
C MET A 108 19.91 19.18 -6.32
N ILE A 109 20.29 17.92 -6.57
CA ILE A 109 20.35 16.88 -5.53
C ILE A 109 21.31 17.26 -4.40
N GLU A 110 22.50 17.77 -4.68
CA GLU A 110 23.47 18.16 -3.65
C GLU A 110 23.02 19.39 -2.86
N GLU A 111 22.31 20.34 -3.49
CA GLU A 111 21.76 21.53 -2.84
C GLU A 111 20.64 21.15 -1.87
N ASP A 112 19.79 20.21 -2.27
CA ASP A 112 18.70 19.73 -1.40
C ASP A 112 19.24 19.07 -0.13
N VAL A 113 20.26 18.22 -0.25
CA VAL A 113 20.91 17.57 0.90
C VAL A 113 21.67 18.56 1.76
N ALA A 114 22.23 19.63 1.19
CA ALA A 114 22.96 20.66 1.92
C ALA A 114 22.04 21.57 2.75
N PHE A 115 20.77 21.70 2.36
CA PHE A 115 19.81 22.65 2.95
C PHE A 115 19.69 22.52 4.48
N GLY A 116 19.56 21.31 5.01
CA GLY A 116 19.48 21.08 6.45
C GLY A 116 20.74 21.50 7.22
N PRO A 117 21.91 20.96 6.87
CA PRO A 117 23.19 21.35 7.48
C PRO A 117 23.54 22.84 7.34
N GLU A 118 23.17 23.48 6.22
CA GLU A 118 23.35 24.94 6.05
C GLU A 118 22.53 25.73 7.06
N ASN A 119 21.27 25.34 7.31
CA ASN A 119 20.41 25.96 8.30
C ASN A 119 20.92 25.77 9.73
N LEU A 120 21.66 24.69 10.00
CA LEU A 120 22.37 24.47 11.26
C LEU A 120 23.68 25.29 11.37
N GLY A 121 24.07 26.04 10.32
CA GLY A 121 25.27 26.82 10.30
C GLY A 121 26.56 26.00 10.23
N ILE A 122 26.51 24.78 9.72
CA ILE A 122 27.68 23.91 9.59
C ILE A 122 28.67 24.51 8.57
N PRO A 123 29.93 24.80 8.96
CA PRO A 123 30.88 25.43 8.07
C PRO A 123 31.50 24.45 7.06
N ASN A 124 32.01 24.99 5.92
CA ASN A 124 32.91 24.23 5.05
C ASN A 124 34.30 24.06 5.74
N PRO A 125 34.97 22.88 5.56
CA PRO A 125 34.62 21.76 4.63
C PRO A 125 33.64 20.75 5.20
N GLU A 126 33.29 20.79 6.49
CA GLU A 126 32.44 19.77 7.12
C GLU A 126 31.08 19.63 6.44
N LEU A 127 30.46 20.74 6.02
CA LEU A 127 29.20 20.70 5.25
C LEU A 127 29.31 19.77 4.04
N ARG A 128 30.37 19.98 3.23
CA ARG A 128 30.59 19.18 2.02
C ARG A 128 30.80 17.71 2.32
N GLU A 129 31.57 17.41 3.37
CA GLU A 129 31.82 16.03 3.79
C GLU A 129 30.52 15.34 4.23
N ARG A 130 29.63 16.04 4.98
CA ARG A 130 28.33 15.51 5.39
C ARG A 130 27.43 15.20 4.20
N VAL A 131 27.33 16.12 3.23
CA VAL A 131 26.54 15.97 2.01
C VAL A 131 27.05 14.81 1.16
N ASP A 132 28.36 14.77 0.90
CA ASP A 132 28.96 13.70 0.09
C ASP A 132 28.80 12.33 0.75
N GLN A 133 28.91 12.25 2.08
CA GLN A 133 28.74 10.99 2.82
C GLN A 133 27.29 10.54 2.78
N ALA A 134 26.33 11.44 3.05
CA ALA A 134 24.92 11.12 3.03
C ALA A 134 24.46 10.61 1.64
N LEU A 135 24.93 11.26 0.57
CA LEU A 135 24.65 10.83 -0.80
C LEU A 135 25.27 9.46 -1.14
N LYS A 136 26.46 9.16 -0.63
CA LYS A 136 27.08 7.84 -0.77
C LYS A 136 26.30 6.76 -0.01
N ASP A 137 25.88 7.07 1.21
CA ASP A 137 25.13 6.16 2.08
C ASP A 137 23.83 5.67 1.41
N VAL A 138 23.13 6.57 0.69
CA VAL A 138 21.88 6.24 -0.01
C VAL A 138 22.07 5.81 -1.48
N GLY A 139 23.32 5.84 -1.99
CA GLY A 139 23.65 5.46 -3.37
C GLY A 139 23.24 6.49 -4.44
N LEU A 140 23.16 7.78 -4.08
CA LEU A 140 22.84 8.87 -5.00
C LEU A 140 24.03 9.77 -5.35
N TYR A 141 25.23 9.48 -4.88
CA TYR A 141 26.41 10.33 -5.07
C TYR A 141 26.72 10.65 -6.54
N GLU A 142 26.61 9.68 -7.45
CA GLU A 142 26.85 9.88 -8.89
C GLU A 142 25.79 10.77 -9.56
N PHE A 143 24.64 10.97 -8.90
CA PHE A 143 23.56 11.81 -9.40
C PHE A 143 23.56 13.23 -8.80
N ARG A 144 24.52 13.60 -7.91
CA ARG A 144 24.50 14.81 -7.10
C ARG A 144 24.33 16.12 -7.89
N HIS A 145 24.81 16.15 -9.14
CA HIS A 145 24.69 17.31 -10.04
C HIS A 145 23.48 17.24 -10.98
N LYS A 146 22.53 16.32 -10.76
CA LYS A 146 21.28 16.26 -11.51
C LYS A 146 20.17 17.01 -10.80
N GLU A 147 19.15 17.39 -11.58
CA GLU A 147 17.93 18.00 -11.05
C GLU A 147 17.13 16.99 -10.23
N THR A 148 16.54 17.43 -9.11
CA THR A 148 15.70 16.62 -8.23
C THR A 148 14.44 16.11 -8.93
N MET A 149 13.92 16.86 -9.91
CA MET A 149 12.77 16.49 -10.73
C MET A 149 13.02 15.28 -11.64
N ALA A 150 14.27 14.98 -11.96
CA ALA A 150 14.65 13.83 -12.81
C ALA A 150 14.67 12.51 -12.04
N LEU A 151 14.48 12.52 -10.73
CA LEU A 151 14.50 11.35 -9.87
C LEU A 151 13.18 10.57 -9.91
N SER A 152 13.27 9.23 -9.88
CA SER A 152 12.11 8.36 -9.62
C SER A 152 11.60 8.53 -8.18
N GLY A 153 10.37 8.11 -7.89
CA GLY A 153 9.79 8.19 -6.54
C GLY A 153 10.67 7.53 -5.47
N GLY A 154 11.23 6.35 -5.75
CA GLY A 154 12.16 5.68 -4.85
C GLY A 154 13.48 6.42 -4.66
N GLN A 155 14.00 7.07 -5.70
CA GLN A 155 15.19 7.92 -5.59
C GLN A 155 14.90 9.21 -4.82
N LYS A 156 13.72 9.82 -4.99
CA LYS A 156 13.29 10.98 -4.19
C LYS A 156 13.19 10.63 -2.70
N GLN A 157 12.69 9.44 -2.37
CA GLN A 157 12.64 8.97 -0.99
C GLN A 157 14.05 8.78 -0.40
N LYS A 158 14.99 8.22 -1.19
CA LYS A 158 16.40 8.14 -0.81
C LYS A 158 17.03 9.53 -0.63
N LEU A 159 16.64 10.51 -1.45
CA LEU A 159 17.10 11.90 -1.32
C LEU A 159 16.62 12.51 0.00
N ALA A 160 15.33 12.36 0.34
CA ALA A 160 14.80 12.84 1.62
C ALA A 160 15.52 12.24 2.84
N ILE A 161 15.87 10.94 2.79
CA ILE A 161 16.74 10.34 3.82
C ILE A 161 18.13 10.95 3.82
N ALA A 162 18.75 11.17 2.64
CA ALA A 162 20.08 11.78 2.59
C ALA A 162 20.09 13.16 3.26
N GLY A 163 19.07 13.99 3.00
CA GLY A 163 18.88 15.28 3.68
C GLY A 163 18.79 15.15 5.20
N ALA A 164 17.99 14.19 5.69
CA ALA A 164 17.90 13.90 7.11
C ALA A 164 19.25 13.41 7.71
N LEU A 165 19.93 12.47 7.05
CA LEU A 165 21.22 11.90 7.51
C LEU A 165 22.37 12.91 7.51
N ALA A 166 22.35 13.90 6.59
CA ALA A 166 23.36 14.96 6.53
C ALA A 166 23.34 15.85 7.77
N MET A 167 22.21 15.94 8.47
CA MET A 167 22.08 16.63 9.76
C MET A 167 22.72 15.83 10.91
N LYS A 168 23.02 14.54 10.72
CA LYS A 168 23.53 13.59 11.75
C LYS A 168 22.58 13.48 12.96
N PRO A 169 21.30 13.16 12.76
CA PRO A 169 20.36 13.07 13.87
C PRO A 169 20.65 11.85 14.75
N ASP A 170 20.16 11.86 15.98
CA ASP A 170 20.13 10.70 16.88
C ASP A 170 18.78 9.94 16.77
N ILE A 171 17.72 10.63 16.33
CA ILE A 171 16.37 10.09 16.12
C ILE A 171 15.96 10.33 14.67
N LEU A 172 15.56 9.25 13.98
CA LEU A 172 14.98 9.32 12.63
C LEU A 172 13.55 8.80 12.66
N ILE A 173 12.61 9.66 12.25
CA ILE A 173 11.19 9.34 12.15
C ILE A 173 10.85 9.13 10.67
N LEU A 174 10.20 8.02 10.35
CA LEU A 174 9.71 7.69 9.02
C LEU A 174 8.18 7.68 9.05
N ASP A 175 7.54 8.76 8.58
CA ASP A 175 6.07 8.83 8.53
C ASP A 175 5.57 8.29 7.18
N GLU A 176 5.15 7.02 7.18
CA GLU A 176 4.70 6.27 5.99
C GLU A 176 5.65 6.40 4.78
N ALA A 177 6.95 6.53 5.04
CA ALA A 177 7.98 6.81 4.04
C ALA A 177 8.10 5.75 2.92
N THR A 178 7.52 4.57 3.10
CA THR A 178 7.53 3.48 2.10
C THR A 178 6.23 3.32 1.34
N ALA A 179 5.20 4.12 1.64
CA ALA A 179 3.84 3.93 1.10
C ALA A 179 3.77 4.07 -0.43
N MET A 180 4.66 4.86 -1.03
CA MET A 180 4.72 5.11 -2.48
C MET A 180 5.73 4.23 -3.22
N LEU A 181 6.43 3.34 -2.49
CA LEU A 181 7.45 2.47 -3.08
C LEU A 181 6.85 1.14 -3.54
N ASP A 182 7.33 0.64 -4.66
CA ASP A 182 7.07 -0.74 -5.06
C ASP A 182 7.74 -1.73 -4.07
N PRO A 183 7.33 -3.00 -4.02
CA PRO A 183 7.80 -3.95 -3.02
C PRO A 183 9.32 -4.14 -2.99
N SER A 184 10.01 -4.10 -4.15
CA SER A 184 11.46 -4.26 -4.22
C SER A 184 12.17 -3.03 -3.66
N SER A 185 11.78 -1.85 -4.13
CA SER A 185 12.31 -0.56 -3.65
C SER A 185 12.06 -0.36 -2.15
N ARG A 186 10.93 -0.86 -1.64
CA ARG A 186 10.61 -0.84 -0.20
C ARG A 186 11.57 -1.69 0.62
N ASP A 187 11.83 -2.94 0.21
CA ASP A 187 12.73 -3.84 0.93
C ASP A 187 14.16 -3.29 0.92
N ASP A 188 14.62 -2.72 -0.20
CA ASP A 188 15.92 -2.06 -0.31
C ASP A 188 16.02 -0.85 0.62
N PHE A 189 14.95 -0.04 0.66
CA PHE A 189 14.87 1.14 1.52
C PHE A 189 14.93 0.77 3.01
N LEU A 190 14.12 -0.19 3.45
CA LEU A 190 14.10 -0.63 4.85
C LEU A 190 15.44 -1.26 5.26
N THR A 191 16.07 -2.01 4.37
CA THR A 191 17.40 -2.59 4.61
C THR A 191 18.46 -1.51 4.74
N LEU A 192 18.40 -0.46 3.91
CA LEU A 192 19.27 0.71 4.02
C LEU A 192 19.11 1.41 5.37
N VAL A 193 17.87 1.72 5.76
CA VAL A 193 17.60 2.43 7.03
C VAL A 193 18.02 1.61 8.24
N GLU A 194 17.77 0.30 8.23
CA GLU A 194 18.20 -0.60 9.30
C GLU A 194 19.74 -0.68 9.41
N LYS A 195 20.44 -0.74 8.28
CA LYS A 195 21.90 -0.63 8.24
C LYS A 195 22.37 0.69 8.87
N MET A 196 21.77 1.82 8.49
CA MET A 196 22.10 3.12 9.06
C MET A 196 21.86 3.17 10.58
N ARG A 197 20.76 2.58 11.06
CA ARG A 197 20.47 2.45 12.48
C ARG A 197 21.61 1.76 13.23
N VAL A 198 22.05 0.61 12.74
CA VAL A 198 23.12 -0.18 13.39
C VAL A 198 24.48 0.54 13.31
N GLU A 199 24.85 1.06 12.14
CA GLU A 199 26.16 1.70 11.92
C GLU A 199 26.33 3.03 12.63
N LYS A 200 25.23 3.82 12.74
CA LYS A 200 25.24 5.18 13.32
C LYS A 200 24.63 5.25 14.73
N GLY A 201 24.06 4.16 15.24
CA GLY A 201 23.43 4.12 16.56
C GLY A 201 22.11 4.90 16.65
N LEU A 202 21.40 5.07 15.53
CA LEU A 202 20.17 5.85 15.44
C LEU A 202 19.02 5.17 16.22
N THR A 203 18.20 6.00 16.89
CA THR A 203 16.86 5.59 17.32
C THR A 203 15.91 5.75 16.14
N LEU A 204 15.26 4.67 15.72
CA LEU A 204 14.40 4.65 14.56
C LEU A 204 12.94 4.51 14.96
N ILE A 205 12.10 5.40 14.44
CA ILE A 205 10.64 5.34 14.60
C ILE A 205 10.03 5.23 13.22
N THR A 206 9.23 4.20 12.96
CA THR A 206 8.45 4.11 11.74
C THR A 206 6.96 4.19 12.04
N ILE A 207 6.26 5.06 11.33
CA ILE A 207 4.81 5.09 11.30
C ILE A 207 4.39 4.37 10.03
N THR A 208 3.64 3.30 10.19
CA THR A 208 3.21 2.49 9.04
C THR A 208 1.89 1.77 9.34
N HIS A 209 1.22 1.35 8.30
CA HIS A 209 0.12 0.40 8.34
C HIS A 209 0.52 -0.97 7.73
N ASP A 210 1.75 -1.10 7.24
CA ASP A 210 2.28 -2.38 6.74
C ASP A 210 2.88 -3.22 7.88
N MET A 211 2.18 -4.28 8.22
CA MET A 211 2.59 -5.21 9.27
C MET A 211 3.90 -5.93 8.95
N THR A 212 4.35 -5.94 7.70
CA THR A 212 5.61 -6.56 7.30
C THR A 212 6.81 -5.71 7.73
N GLU A 213 6.67 -4.39 7.69
CA GLU A 213 7.68 -3.46 8.22
C GLU A 213 7.81 -3.62 9.73
N ALA A 214 6.68 -3.72 10.42
CA ALA A 214 6.64 -3.89 11.87
C ALA A 214 7.33 -5.18 12.36
N LEU A 215 7.51 -6.19 11.52
CA LEU A 215 8.28 -7.40 11.86
C LEU A 215 9.78 -7.16 12.08
N ARG A 216 10.31 -6.03 11.58
CA ARG A 216 11.73 -5.66 11.72
C ARG A 216 12.01 -4.86 12.98
N CYS A 217 10.96 -4.46 13.72
CA CYS A 217 11.07 -3.55 14.85
C CYS A 217 11.33 -4.31 16.16
N ASP A 218 11.96 -3.63 17.12
CA ASP A 218 12.15 -4.16 18.48
C ASP A 218 10.88 -4.01 19.32
N LYS A 219 10.09 -2.95 19.04
CA LYS A 219 8.85 -2.62 19.75
C LYS A 219 7.77 -2.15 18.77
N ILE A 220 6.53 -2.52 19.04
CA ILE A 220 5.32 -2.04 18.35
C ILE A 220 4.44 -1.30 19.34
N VAL A 221 3.93 -0.14 18.92
CA VAL A 221 2.92 0.66 19.63
C VAL A 221 1.71 0.81 18.72
N ILE A 222 0.54 0.33 19.15
CA ILE A 222 -0.72 0.48 18.41
C ILE A 222 -1.49 1.68 18.95
N VAL A 223 -1.71 2.68 18.08
CA VAL A 223 -2.53 3.87 18.37
C VAL A 223 -3.92 3.69 17.78
N HIS A 224 -4.96 3.86 18.60
CA HIS A 224 -6.35 3.77 18.19
C HIS A 224 -7.16 4.90 18.82
N LYS A 225 -7.81 5.72 17.99
CA LYS A 225 -8.63 6.87 18.43
C LYS A 225 -7.90 7.78 19.42
N GLY A 226 -6.67 8.13 19.11
CA GLY A 226 -5.85 9.01 19.94
C GLY A 226 -5.24 8.38 21.19
N LYS A 227 -5.40 7.07 21.43
CA LYS A 227 -4.89 6.37 22.61
C LYS A 227 -3.95 5.23 22.24
N VAL A 228 -3.02 4.89 23.13
CA VAL A 228 -2.25 3.64 23.03
C VAL A 228 -3.18 2.49 23.38
N ALA A 229 -3.42 1.61 22.43
CA ALA A 229 -4.29 0.45 22.57
C ALA A 229 -3.52 -0.81 23.01
N LEU A 230 -2.34 -1.03 22.43
CA LEU A 230 -1.42 -2.13 22.74
C LEU A 230 0.01 -1.67 22.54
N GLU A 231 0.93 -2.22 23.33
CA GLU A 231 2.37 -2.12 23.07
C GLU A 231 3.07 -3.42 23.46
N GLY A 232 4.16 -3.76 22.77
CA GLY A 232 4.93 -4.97 23.01
C GLY A 232 5.89 -5.30 21.88
N THR A 233 6.50 -6.48 21.95
CA THR A 233 7.32 -7.00 20.85
C THR A 233 6.44 -7.42 19.67
N PRO A 234 6.98 -7.54 18.44
CA PRO A 234 6.21 -8.03 17.29
C PRO A 234 5.49 -9.35 17.55
N GLU A 235 6.13 -10.30 18.23
CA GLU A 235 5.55 -11.61 18.55
C GLU A 235 4.35 -11.47 19.52
N GLU A 236 4.45 -10.60 20.52
CA GLU A 236 3.35 -10.34 21.45
C GLU A 236 2.14 -9.73 20.75
N ILE A 237 2.40 -8.72 19.93
CA ILE A 237 1.36 -8.01 19.19
C ILE A 237 0.67 -8.92 18.18
N PHE A 238 1.44 -9.72 17.40
CA PHE A 238 0.86 -10.58 16.37
C PHE A 238 0.17 -11.84 16.92
N LEU A 239 0.40 -12.21 18.18
CA LEU A 239 -0.42 -13.22 18.88
C LEU A 239 -1.81 -12.69 19.26
N SER A 240 -1.97 -11.37 19.44
CA SER A 240 -3.25 -10.79 19.87
C SER A 240 -4.36 -11.02 18.82
N ASP A 241 -5.54 -11.44 19.27
CA ASP A 241 -6.74 -11.59 18.44
C ASP A 241 -7.45 -10.26 18.18
N ASP A 242 -7.05 -9.19 18.87
CA ASP A 242 -7.72 -7.89 18.85
C ASP A 242 -7.25 -6.97 17.72
N LEU A 243 -6.25 -7.33 16.92
CA LEU A 243 -5.68 -6.49 15.87
C LEU A 243 -6.75 -5.91 14.92
N TRP A 244 -7.76 -6.71 14.57
CA TRP A 244 -8.84 -6.27 13.69
C TRP A 244 -9.71 -5.16 14.31
N LYS A 245 -9.85 -5.12 15.62
CA LYS A 245 -10.56 -4.02 16.32
C LYS A 245 -9.88 -2.68 16.10
N TYR A 246 -8.56 -2.69 15.89
CA TYR A 246 -7.73 -1.51 15.62
C TYR A 246 -7.55 -1.21 14.14
N GLY A 247 -8.26 -1.95 13.25
CA GLY A 247 -8.15 -1.79 11.80
C GLY A 247 -6.88 -2.40 11.20
N LEU A 248 -6.20 -3.28 11.93
CA LEU A 248 -4.94 -3.91 11.55
C LEU A 248 -5.15 -5.40 11.21
N LYS A 249 -4.25 -5.98 10.43
CA LYS A 249 -4.29 -7.38 10.02
C LYS A 249 -2.90 -8.00 10.21
N ARG A 250 -2.83 -9.22 10.75
CA ARG A 250 -1.55 -9.95 10.84
C ARG A 250 -0.85 -10.06 9.50
N PRO A 251 0.50 -10.11 9.45
CA PRO A 251 1.24 -10.51 8.24
C PRO A 251 0.69 -11.80 7.63
N VAL A 252 0.73 -11.91 6.30
CA VAL A 252 0.13 -13.03 5.55
C VAL A 252 0.61 -14.39 6.06
N LYS A 253 1.93 -14.53 6.36
CA LYS A 253 2.51 -15.77 6.90
C LYS A 253 1.92 -16.16 8.25
N PHE A 254 1.66 -15.19 9.12
CA PHE A 254 1.05 -15.47 10.43
C PHE A 254 -0.43 -15.81 10.30
N ASN A 255 -1.20 -15.08 9.46
CA ASN A 255 -2.58 -15.48 9.19
C ASN A 255 -2.68 -16.93 8.72
N PHE A 256 -1.80 -17.32 7.81
CA PHE A 256 -1.73 -18.70 7.33
C PHE A 256 -1.39 -19.70 8.46
N ALA A 257 -0.40 -19.37 9.30
CA ALA A 257 -0.01 -20.21 10.44
C ALA A 257 -1.15 -20.34 11.46
N PHE A 258 -1.88 -19.25 11.74
CA PHE A 258 -3.04 -19.29 12.64
C PHE A 258 -4.19 -20.13 12.07
N GLU A 259 -4.41 -20.12 10.74
CA GLU A 259 -5.42 -20.99 10.13
C GLU A 259 -5.03 -22.48 10.23
N ILE A 260 -3.74 -22.82 10.04
CA ILE A 260 -3.27 -24.18 10.26
C ILE A 260 -3.44 -24.58 11.73
N ALA A 261 -3.03 -23.73 12.68
CA ALA A 261 -3.18 -23.99 14.10
C ALA A 261 -4.65 -24.24 14.48
N LYS A 262 -5.57 -23.42 13.95
CA LYS A 262 -7.01 -23.59 14.14
C LYS A 262 -7.54 -24.91 13.55
N LEU A 263 -7.13 -25.27 12.34
CA LEU A 263 -7.54 -26.52 11.69
C LEU A 263 -7.00 -27.76 12.37
N THR A 264 -5.82 -27.68 12.99
CA THR A 264 -5.16 -28.78 13.71
C THR A 264 -5.47 -28.80 15.23
N GLY A 265 -6.32 -27.89 15.71
CA GLY A 265 -6.61 -27.77 17.15
C GLY A 265 -5.38 -27.43 18.00
N SER A 266 -4.41 -26.71 17.41
CA SER A 266 -3.14 -26.32 18.03
C SER A 266 -3.13 -24.82 18.34
N THR A 267 -2.14 -24.37 19.12
CA THR A 267 -1.92 -22.95 19.44
C THR A 267 -0.49 -22.56 19.10
N LEU A 268 -0.31 -21.34 18.60
CA LEU A 268 0.99 -20.73 18.37
C LEU A 268 1.46 -19.99 19.62
N THR A 269 2.77 -19.98 19.83
CA THR A 269 3.45 -19.29 20.93
C THR A 269 4.34 -18.17 20.40
N LYS A 270 4.87 -17.30 21.27
CA LYS A 270 5.84 -16.27 20.90
C LYS A 270 7.10 -16.87 20.24
N GLU A 271 7.58 -17.99 20.78
CA GLU A 271 8.76 -18.66 20.25
C GLU A 271 8.57 -19.12 18.80
N ASP A 272 7.35 -19.56 18.44
CA ASP A 272 7.03 -19.98 17.08
C ASP A 272 7.11 -18.83 16.08
N LEU A 273 6.83 -17.58 16.50
CA LEU A 273 6.78 -16.40 15.62
C LEU A 273 8.13 -15.70 15.45
N LYS A 274 9.18 -16.08 16.21
CA LYS A 274 10.48 -15.39 16.20
C LYS A 274 11.20 -15.42 14.85
N SER A 275 11.10 -16.51 14.11
CA SER A 275 11.72 -16.64 12.80
C SER A 275 10.87 -17.47 11.85
N ASN A 276 11.23 -17.47 10.56
CA ASN A 276 10.56 -18.34 9.58
C ASN A 276 10.84 -19.81 9.86
N GLU A 277 12.06 -20.15 10.32
CA GLU A 277 12.50 -21.50 10.63
C GLU A 277 11.70 -22.07 11.81
N THR A 278 11.57 -21.31 12.92
CA THR A 278 10.79 -21.73 14.08
C THR A 278 9.32 -21.90 13.73
N LEU A 279 8.78 -20.97 12.93
CA LEU A 279 7.39 -21.03 12.49
C LEU A 279 7.12 -22.26 11.63
N ILE A 280 7.95 -22.54 10.63
CA ILE A 280 7.80 -23.72 9.77
C ILE A 280 7.94 -25.00 10.56
N ALA A 281 8.95 -25.13 11.45
CA ALA A 281 9.12 -26.30 12.30
C ALA A 281 7.87 -26.56 13.17
N SER A 282 7.26 -25.50 13.72
CA SER A 282 6.02 -25.61 14.50
C SER A 282 4.84 -26.04 13.64
N LEU A 283 4.70 -25.51 12.42
CA LEU A 283 3.65 -25.91 11.48
C LEU A 283 3.81 -27.37 11.06
N VAL A 284 5.01 -27.82 10.75
CA VAL A 284 5.28 -29.24 10.45
C VAL A 284 4.87 -30.12 11.61
N LYS A 285 5.28 -29.76 12.85
CA LYS A 285 4.89 -30.49 14.05
C LYS A 285 3.36 -30.55 14.27
N MET A 286 2.63 -29.46 13.96
CA MET A 286 1.18 -29.43 14.04
C MET A 286 0.51 -30.33 13.00
N LEU A 287 1.05 -30.33 11.77
CA LEU A 287 0.53 -31.10 10.64
C LEU A 287 0.84 -32.60 10.72
N THR A 288 1.91 -32.98 11.42
CA THR A 288 2.29 -34.40 11.59
C THR A 288 1.70 -35.05 12.85
N LYS A 289 0.78 -34.37 13.55
CA LYS A 289 0.07 -34.95 14.70
C LYS A 289 -0.86 -36.09 14.27
N PRO A 290 -0.91 -37.20 15.04
CA PRO A 290 -1.89 -38.26 14.81
C PRO A 290 -3.32 -37.73 15.00
N GLY A 291 -4.25 -38.23 14.16
CA GLY A 291 -5.69 -37.94 14.32
C GLY A 291 -6.14 -36.61 13.72
N LEU A 292 -5.41 -36.05 12.76
CA LEU A 292 -5.88 -34.92 11.97
C LEU A 292 -7.15 -35.28 11.21
N THR A 293 -8.14 -34.38 11.25
CA THR A 293 -9.40 -34.54 10.51
C THR A 293 -9.40 -33.68 9.26
N MET A 294 -9.97 -34.22 8.17
CA MET A 294 -10.12 -33.50 6.90
C MET A 294 -10.89 -32.19 7.09
N PRO A 295 -10.34 -31.02 6.71
CA PRO A 295 -11.12 -29.79 6.63
C PRO A 295 -12.16 -29.92 5.51
N GLY A 296 -13.35 -29.33 5.69
CA GLY A 296 -14.39 -29.36 4.66
C GLY A 296 -13.88 -28.88 3.28
N ASN A 297 -14.51 -29.38 2.21
CA ASN A 297 -14.09 -29.16 0.81
C ASN A 297 -13.81 -27.70 0.48
N VAL A 298 -12.68 -27.46 -0.16
CA VAL A 298 -12.34 -26.16 -0.77
C VAL A 298 -13.04 -26.08 -2.13
N GLN A 299 -14.16 -25.34 -2.20
CA GLN A 299 -14.83 -25.12 -3.49
C GLN A 299 -14.00 -24.16 -4.36
N VAL A 300 -13.84 -24.55 -5.62
CA VAL A 300 -13.22 -23.71 -6.66
C VAL A 300 -14.33 -22.85 -7.30
N ASP A 301 -14.53 -21.64 -6.81
CA ASP A 301 -15.63 -20.75 -7.21
C ASP A 301 -15.38 -19.96 -8.52
N LYS A 302 -14.49 -20.39 -9.41
CA LYS A 302 -14.25 -19.65 -10.66
C LYS A 302 -15.02 -20.28 -11.82
N LYS A 303 -16.06 -19.58 -12.31
CA LYS A 303 -16.65 -19.90 -13.62
C LYS A 303 -15.61 -19.68 -14.72
N PRO A 304 -15.43 -20.60 -15.68
CA PRO A 304 -14.63 -20.33 -16.88
C PRO A 304 -15.19 -19.11 -17.61
N LEU A 305 -14.32 -18.18 -17.97
CA LEU A 305 -14.68 -17.05 -18.81
C LEU A 305 -14.85 -17.53 -20.26
N ASP A 306 -15.93 -17.12 -20.93
CA ASP A 306 -16.15 -17.44 -22.34
C ASP A 306 -15.13 -16.66 -23.20
N ASP A 307 -14.29 -17.38 -23.95
CA ASP A 307 -13.25 -16.78 -24.79
C ASP A 307 -13.79 -15.95 -25.96
N LYS A 308 -15.09 -16.08 -26.25
CA LYS A 308 -15.73 -15.37 -27.38
C LYS A 308 -16.23 -13.97 -27.07
N ASP A 309 -16.34 -13.59 -25.80
CA ASP A 309 -16.91 -12.29 -25.40
C ASP A 309 -15.84 -11.26 -25.03
N ILE A 310 -15.15 -10.75 -26.06
CA ILE A 310 -14.15 -9.69 -25.94
C ILE A 310 -14.87 -8.33 -25.91
N ILE A 311 -14.59 -7.51 -24.91
CA ILE A 311 -15.16 -6.16 -24.76
C ILE A 311 -14.20 -5.06 -25.21
N MET A 312 -12.87 -5.32 -25.14
CA MET A 312 -11.84 -4.38 -25.59
C MET A 312 -10.66 -5.15 -26.17
N SER A 313 -10.12 -4.65 -27.30
CA SER A 313 -8.90 -5.17 -27.93
C SER A 313 -7.86 -4.07 -28.06
N VAL A 314 -6.65 -4.33 -27.61
CA VAL A 314 -5.45 -3.52 -27.85
C VAL A 314 -4.65 -4.21 -28.94
N LYS A 315 -4.33 -3.51 -30.04
CA LYS A 315 -3.66 -4.06 -31.22
C LYS A 315 -2.42 -3.26 -31.59
N ASP A 316 -1.26 -3.91 -31.55
CA ASP A 316 0.05 -3.38 -32.00
C ASP A 316 0.37 -2.00 -31.42
N LEU A 317 -0.09 -1.74 -30.20
CA LEU A 317 0.00 -0.43 -29.56
C LEU A 317 1.43 -0.13 -29.14
N SER A 318 2.00 0.96 -29.69
CA SER A 318 3.30 1.51 -29.32
C SER A 318 3.20 3.00 -29.08
N TYR A 319 3.95 3.50 -28.09
CA TYR A 319 3.96 4.93 -27.76
C TYR A 319 5.27 5.39 -27.14
N THR A 320 5.74 6.56 -27.58
CA THR A 320 6.92 7.28 -27.07
C THR A 320 6.50 8.68 -26.66
N TYR A 321 6.84 9.12 -25.45
CA TYR A 321 6.61 10.50 -25.03
C TYR A 321 7.56 11.45 -25.75
N GLY A 322 7.08 12.68 -26.04
CA GLY A 322 7.91 13.71 -26.67
C GLY A 322 9.18 13.99 -25.86
N GLY A 323 10.33 13.99 -26.52
CA GLY A 323 11.65 14.20 -25.89
C GLY A 323 12.30 12.94 -25.30
N SER A 324 11.65 11.77 -25.38
CA SER A 324 12.25 10.49 -24.99
C SER A 324 12.70 9.68 -26.21
N GLU A 325 13.86 9.02 -26.11
CA GLU A 325 14.34 8.05 -27.11
C GLU A 325 13.77 6.65 -26.88
N THR A 326 13.23 6.38 -25.68
CA THR A 326 12.71 5.07 -25.31
C THR A 326 11.19 5.01 -25.41
N LYS A 327 10.67 3.89 -25.93
CA LYS A 327 9.23 3.63 -25.98
C LYS A 327 8.70 3.38 -24.55
N ALA A 328 7.66 4.08 -24.18
CA ALA A 328 6.94 3.83 -22.93
C ALA A 328 6.12 2.53 -22.98
N ILE A 329 5.56 2.21 -24.17
CA ILE A 329 4.94 0.92 -24.50
C ILE A 329 5.35 0.52 -25.91
N ASP A 330 5.58 -0.78 -26.15
CA ASP A 330 6.09 -1.31 -27.40
C ASP A 330 5.36 -2.59 -27.82
N ASN A 331 4.59 -2.50 -28.90
CA ASN A 331 3.86 -3.60 -29.53
C ASN A 331 2.95 -4.38 -28.57
N ILE A 332 2.12 -3.66 -27.81
CA ILE A 332 1.15 -4.26 -26.89
C ILE A 332 -0.03 -4.85 -27.66
N ASN A 333 -0.29 -6.15 -27.44
CA ASN A 333 -1.45 -6.88 -27.94
C ASN A 333 -2.17 -7.54 -26.76
N LEU A 334 -3.44 -7.15 -26.51
CA LEU A 334 -4.18 -7.61 -25.33
C LEU A 334 -5.69 -7.58 -25.56
N ASP A 335 -6.36 -8.70 -25.33
CA ASP A 335 -7.80 -8.79 -25.34
C ASP A 335 -8.36 -8.87 -23.92
N ILE A 336 -9.38 -8.06 -23.64
CA ILE A 336 -10.08 -7.97 -22.34
C ILE A 336 -11.47 -8.57 -22.53
N ARG A 337 -11.84 -9.51 -21.64
CA ARG A 337 -13.09 -10.25 -21.67
C ARG A 337 -14.17 -9.57 -20.83
N ARG A 338 -15.42 -9.67 -21.27
CA ARG A 338 -16.56 -9.08 -20.56
C ARG A 338 -16.74 -9.70 -19.18
N GLY A 339 -16.88 -8.83 -18.15
CA GLY A 339 -17.13 -9.25 -16.77
C GLY A 339 -15.94 -9.90 -16.06
N GLU A 340 -14.72 -9.87 -16.65
CA GLU A 340 -13.50 -10.29 -15.95
C GLU A 340 -12.93 -9.16 -15.08
N VAL A 341 -12.12 -9.53 -14.11
CA VAL A 341 -11.15 -8.65 -13.47
C VAL A 341 -9.78 -8.97 -14.07
N LEU A 342 -9.29 -8.11 -14.97
CA LEU A 342 -7.95 -8.22 -15.53
C LEU A 342 -6.97 -7.38 -14.71
N GLY A 343 -5.97 -8.01 -14.12
CA GLY A 343 -4.85 -7.33 -13.47
C GLY A 343 -3.79 -6.90 -14.48
N ILE A 344 -3.40 -5.63 -14.49
CA ILE A 344 -2.20 -5.15 -15.20
C ILE A 344 -1.12 -4.91 -14.16
N VAL A 345 -0.08 -5.74 -14.16
CA VAL A 345 0.91 -5.79 -13.09
C VAL A 345 2.33 -5.62 -13.64
N GLY A 346 3.18 -4.92 -12.90
CA GLY A 346 4.56 -4.65 -13.24
C GLY A 346 5.17 -3.60 -12.31
N GLU A 347 6.49 -3.39 -12.40
CA GLU A 347 7.23 -2.40 -11.61
C GLU A 347 6.81 -0.97 -11.96
N SER A 348 7.18 -0.01 -11.09
CA SER A 348 6.94 1.41 -11.37
C SER A 348 7.69 1.84 -12.64
N GLY A 349 7.03 2.64 -13.50
CA GLY A 349 7.62 3.11 -14.75
C GLY A 349 7.60 2.12 -15.93
N CYS A 350 7.11 0.87 -15.78
CA CYS A 350 7.10 -0.12 -16.86
C CYS A 350 6.03 0.12 -17.97
N GLY A 351 5.25 1.22 -17.91
CA GLY A 351 4.28 1.60 -18.95
C GLY A 351 2.80 1.36 -18.61
N LYS A 352 2.43 0.92 -17.41
CA LYS A 352 1.04 0.64 -17.01
C LYS A 352 0.11 1.84 -17.19
N THR A 353 0.45 2.98 -16.59
CA THR A 353 -0.35 4.22 -16.68
C THR A 353 -0.46 4.73 -18.12
N THR A 354 0.60 4.58 -18.93
CA THR A 354 0.56 4.89 -20.36
C THR A 354 -0.46 4.02 -21.09
N LEU A 355 -0.47 2.69 -20.84
CA LEU A 355 -1.41 1.77 -21.45
C LEU A 355 -2.87 2.11 -21.12
N ILE A 356 -3.19 2.31 -19.83
CA ILE A 356 -4.56 2.63 -19.41
C ILE A 356 -5.03 4.00 -19.91
N SER A 357 -4.11 4.98 -20.08
CA SER A 357 -4.44 6.28 -20.66
C SER A 357 -4.85 6.18 -22.13
N HIS A 358 -4.36 5.18 -22.87
CA HIS A 358 -4.83 4.88 -24.22
C HIS A 358 -6.21 4.20 -24.19
N MET A 359 -6.47 3.32 -23.21
CA MET A 359 -7.75 2.60 -23.08
C MET A 359 -8.95 3.53 -22.85
N ASN A 360 -8.74 4.70 -22.23
CA ASN A 360 -9.77 5.74 -22.02
C ASN A 360 -9.67 6.90 -23.02
N ALA A 361 -8.84 6.81 -24.07
CA ALA A 361 -8.59 7.85 -25.05
C ALA A 361 -8.15 9.21 -24.44
N ILE A 362 -7.41 9.19 -23.33
CA ILE A 362 -6.68 10.37 -22.79
C ILE A 362 -5.48 10.63 -23.69
N ILE A 363 -4.68 9.59 -23.94
CA ILE A 363 -3.62 9.61 -24.95
C ILE A 363 -4.18 8.89 -26.19
N ARG A 364 -3.98 9.50 -27.37
CA ARG A 364 -4.39 8.85 -28.61
C ARG A 364 -3.27 7.99 -29.16
N PRO A 365 -3.61 6.77 -29.62
CA PRO A 365 -2.66 5.91 -30.30
C PRO A 365 -2.08 6.58 -31.56
N VAL A 366 -0.75 6.61 -31.65
CA VAL A 366 -0.02 6.97 -32.88
C VAL A 366 0.21 5.72 -33.72
N GLU A 367 0.74 4.67 -33.08
CA GLU A 367 0.93 3.34 -33.64
C GLU A 367 0.00 2.35 -32.96
N GLY A 368 -0.59 1.42 -33.71
CA GLY A 368 -1.59 0.46 -33.19
C GLY A 368 -2.93 1.13 -32.91
N ASP A 369 -3.84 0.47 -32.20
CA ASP A 369 -5.14 1.01 -31.79
C ASP A 369 -5.66 0.33 -30.52
N VAL A 370 -6.62 0.98 -29.84
CA VAL A 370 -7.48 0.39 -28.81
C VAL A 370 -8.91 0.45 -29.30
N ILE A 371 -9.55 -0.71 -29.39
CA ILE A 371 -10.90 -0.89 -29.92
C ILE A 371 -11.82 -1.35 -28.80
N ILE A 372 -12.91 -0.61 -28.57
CA ILE A 372 -13.95 -0.98 -27.61
C ILE A 372 -15.14 -1.57 -28.39
N HIS A 373 -15.48 -2.82 -28.10
CA HIS A 373 -16.58 -3.53 -28.75
C HIS A 373 -17.88 -3.24 -28.02
N THR A 374 -18.78 -2.46 -28.65
CA THR A 374 -20.09 -2.12 -28.11
C THR A 374 -21.22 -2.77 -28.92
N LYS A 375 -22.43 -2.76 -28.38
CA LYS A 375 -23.62 -3.27 -29.10
C LYS A 375 -23.91 -2.45 -30.36
N ASP A 376 -23.52 -1.17 -30.37
CA ASP A 376 -23.77 -0.23 -31.46
C ASP A 376 -22.62 -0.17 -32.49
N GLY A 377 -21.62 -1.05 -32.35
CA GLY A 377 -20.44 -1.13 -33.19
C GLY A 377 -19.14 -0.80 -32.45
N ASP A 378 -18.03 -0.94 -33.15
CA ASP A 378 -16.69 -0.76 -32.61
C ASP A 378 -16.32 0.74 -32.51
N LEU A 379 -15.72 1.13 -31.39
CA LEU A 379 -15.19 2.47 -31.14
C LEU A 379 -13.66 2.40 -31.14
N SER A 380 -12.99 3.27 -31.92
CA SER A 380 -11.52 3.32 -32.04
C SER A 380 -10.96 4.52 -31.28
N CYS A 381 -9.95 4.30 -30.44
CA CYS A 381 -9.25 5.37 -29.72
C CYS A 381 -8.44 6.28 -30.64
N LYS A 382 -8.11 5.87 -31.86
CA LYS A 382 -7.55 6.73 -32.90
C LYS A 382 -8.54 7.77 -33.41
N ASN A 383 -9.83 7.43 -33.46
CA ASN A 383 -10.87 8.27 -34.01
C ASN A 383 -11.32 9.34 -33.00
N LYS A 384 -11.02 10.61 -33.27
CA LYS A 384 -11.44 11.74 -32.42
C LYS A 384 -12.94 11.81 -32.16
N LYS A 385 -13.77 11.36 -33.13
CA LYS A 385 -15.23 11.41 -33.01
C LYS A 385 -15.75 10.41 -31.96
N ASP A 386 -15.02 9.33 -31.69
CA ASP A 386 -15.42 8.30 -30.75
C ASP A 386 -15.05 8.62 -29.29
N THR A 387 -14.17 9.63 -29.07
CA THR A 387 -13.61 9.95 -27.73
C THR A 387 -14.66 10.10 -26.64
N MET A 388 -15.78 10.82 -26.92
CA MET A 388 -16.86 11.01 -25.92
C MET A 388 -17.56 9.69 -25.58
N LYS A 389 -17.87 8.88 -26.60
CA LYS A 389 -18.50 7.57 -26.43
C LYS A 389 -17.57 6.60 -25.69
N ILE A 390 -16.26 6.63 -26.00
CA ILE A 390 -15.26 5.83 -25.31
C ILE A 390 -15.24 6.19 -23.82
N ARG A 391 -15.17 7.47 -23.45
CA ARG A 391 -15.15 7.93 -22.06
C ARG A 391 -16.44 7.63 -21.28
N GLN A 392 -17.55 7.48 -21.97
CA GLN A 392 -18.81 7.02 -21.37
C GLN A 392 -18.80 5.50 -21.11
N ASN A 393 -18.17 4.70 -21.98
CA ASN A 393 -18.09 3.25 -21.86
C ASN A 393 -16.94 2.77 -20.99
N VAL A 394 -15.84 3.55 -20.91
CA VAL A 394 -14.62 3.23 -20.16
C VAL A 394 -14.40 4.28 -19.08
N GLY A 395 -14.78 3.98 -17.86
CA GLY A 395 -14.47 4.80 -16.69
C GLY A 395 -13.02 4.60 -16.26
N LEU A 396 -12.32 5.68 -15.90
CA LEU A 396 -10.95 5.63 -15.37
C LEU A 396 -10.91 6.34 -14.02
N VAL A 397 -10.43 5.63 -13.00
CA VAL A 397 -10.13 6.14 -11.68
C VAL A 397 -8.61 6.13 -11.52
N PHE A 398 -8.02 7.31 -11.38
CA PHE A 398 -6.56 7.47 -11.24
C PHE A 398 -6.07 7.08 -9.84
N GLN A 399 -4.77 6.90 -9.72
CA GLN A 399 -4.09 6.83 -8.43
C GLN A 399 -4.31 8.13 -7.66
N TYR A 400 -4.74 8.14 -6.42
CA TYR A 400 -5.13 9.34 -5.65
C TYR A 400 -6.32 10.12 -6.25
N PRO A 401 -7.45 9.46 -6.50
CA PRO A 401 -8.61 10.09 -7.14
C PRO A 401 -9.24 11.20 -6.28
N GLU A 402 -8.91 11.25 -4.99
CA GLU A 402 -9.29 12.29 -4.04
C GLU A 402 -8.83 13.69 -4.43
N TYR A 403 -7.77 13.82 -5.21
CA TYR A 403 -7.31 15.13 -5.75
C TYR A 403 -8.16 15.66 -6.91
N GLN A 404 -9.09 14.84 -7.40
CA GLN A 404 -10.00 15.22 -8.50
C GLN A 404 -11.29 15.87 -7.99
N LEU A 405 -11.53 15.85 -6.67
CA LEU A 405 -12.72 16.45 -6.05
C LEU A 405 -12.55 17.96 -5.92
N PHE A 406 -13.50 18.75 -6.44
CA PHE A 406 -13.38 20.20 -6.53
C PHE A 406 -14.70 20.97 -6.31
N GLU A 407 -15.85 20.29 -6.27
CA GLU A 407 -17.16 20.93 -6.07
C GLU A 407 -17.43 21.19 -4.58
N GLU A 408 -18.42 22.02 -4.27
CA GLU A 408 -18.79 22.40 -2.89
C GLU A 408 -19.31 21.21 -2.06
N THR A 409 -19.98 20.25 -2.73
CA THR A 409 -20.52 19.05 -2.10
C THR A 409 -20.18 17.80 -2.91
N VAL A 410 -20.09 16.67 -2.24
CA VAL A 410 -19.87 15.36 -2.89
C VAL A 410 -20.97 15.06 -3.92
N TYR A 411 -22.22 15.42 -3.60
CA TYR A 411 -23.34 15.28 -4.54
C TYR A 411 -23.08 16.02 -5.85
N LYS A 412 -22.60 17.27 -5.79
CA LYS A 412 -22.29 18.08 -6.98
C LYS A 412 -21.11 17.52 -7.77
N ASP A 413 -20.09 17.00 -7.07
CA ASP A 413 -18.95 16.35 -7.71
C ASP A 413 -19.38 15.11 -8.52
N ILE A 414 -20.17 14.23 -7.91
CA ILE A 414 -20.72 13.06 -8.60
C ILE A 414 -21.60 13.48 -9.78
N ALA A 415 -22.46 14.50 -9.60
CA ALA A 415 -23.32 15.03 -10.66
C ALA A 415 -22.54 15.61 -11.86
N TYR A 416 -21.27 15.99 -11.66
CA TYR A 416 -20.46 16.61 -12.71
C TYR A 416 -20.27 15.69 -13.93
N GLY A 417 -20.12 14.38 -13.71
CA GLY A 417 -20.04 13.38 -14.78
C GLY A 417 -21.27 13.36 -15.71
N LEU A 418 -22.44 13.74 -15.19
CA LEU A 418 -23.71 13.76 -15.93
C LEU A 418 -23.97 15.07 -16.69
N LYS A 419 -23.21 16.17 -16.45
CA LYS A 419 -23.45 17.49 -17.06
C LYS A 419 -23.50 17.49 -18.60
N LYS A 420 -22.83 16.53 -19.25
CA LYS A 420 -22.80 16.37 -20.71
C LYS A 420 -23.67 15.23 -21.24
N MET A 421 -24.39 14.53 -20.35
CA MET A 421 -25.37 13.52 -20.68
C MET A 421 -26.75 14.17 -20.59
N ASN A 422 -27.54 14.17 -21.66
CA ASN A 422 -28.89 14.76 -21.68
C ASN A 422 -29.86 13.94 -20.80
N VAL A 423 -29.69 14.02 -19.48
CA VAL A 423 -30.42 13.27 -18.46
C VAL A 423 -31.32 14.24 -17.68
N SER A 424 -32.54 13.87 -17.39
CA SER A 424 -33.47 14.68 -16.57
C SER A 424 -32.95 14.83 -15.13
N LYS A 425 -33.42 15.85 -14.38
CA LYS A 425 -32.99 16.06 -12.99
C LYS A 425 -33.37 14.88 -12.08
N GLU A 426 -34.51 14.28 -12.32
CA GLU A 426 -35.01 13.13 -11.59
C GLU A 426 -34.12 11.92 -11.82
N GLU A 427 -33.80 11.63 -13.07
CA GLU A 427 -32.90 10.54 -13.44
C GLU A 427 -31.47 10.78 -12.92
N GLN A 428 -30.96 12.03 -12.95
CA GLN A 428 -29.67 12.37 -12.35
C GLN A 428 -29.63 12.01 -10.86
N LYS A 429 -30.70 12.31 -10.10
CA LYS A 429 -30.79 11.98 -8.68
C LYS A 429 -30.72 10.47 -8.46
N GLU A 430 -31.45 9.68 -9.24
CA GLU A 430 -31.42 8.21 -9.16
C GLU A 430 -30.03 7.65 -9.46
N LEU A 431 -29.38 8.13 -10.53
CA LEU A 431 -28.03 7.72 -10.91
C LEU A 431 -26.99 8.03 -9.83
N ILE A 432 -27.07 9.21 -9.21
CA ILE A 432 -26.16 9.63 -8.13
C ILE A 432 -26.34 8.74 -6.90
N LEU A 433 -27.59 8.48 -6.48
CA LEU A 433 -27.87 7.63 -5.33
C LEU A 433 -27.47 6.18 -5.58
N ASP A 434 -27.66 5.65 -6.79
CA ASP A 434 -27.20 4.32 -7.19
C ASP A 434 -25.66 4.22 -7.12
N ALA A 435 -24.96 5.20 -7.72
CA ALA A 435 -23.50 5.23 -7.70
C ALA A 435 -22.94 5.37 -6.27
N ALA A 436 -23.54 6.24 -5.45
CA ALA A 436 -23.18 6.43 -4.04
C ALA A 436 -23.42 5.16 -3.22
N GLY A 437 -24.55 4.49 -3.43
CA GLY A 437 -24.87 3.22 -2.77
C GLY A 437 -23.87 2.11 -3.10
N LYS A 438 -23.42 2.00 -4.36
CA LYS A 438 -22.42 1.02 -4.80
C LYS A 438 -21.07 1.15 -4.10
N VAL A 439 -20.68 2.38 -3.74
CA VAL A 439 -19.43 2.64 -3.02
C VAL A 439 -19.62 2.85 -1.51
N GLY A 440 -20.85 2.70 -1.00
CA GLY A 440 -21.14 2.80 0.43
C GLY A 440 -21.04 4.22 0.99
N LEU A 441 -21.40 5.26 0.20
CA LEU A 441 -21.55 6.63 0.67
C LEU A 441 -22.94 6.84 1.28
N THR A 442 -22.98 7.49 2.43
CA THR A 442 -24.21 7.89 3.12
C THR A 442 -24.76 9.20 2.60
N GLU A 443 -26.05 9.47 2.84
CA GLU A 443 -26.69 10.74 2.48
C GLU A 443 -26.03 11.94 3.15
N ARG A 444 -25.52 11.77 4.38
CA ARG A 444 -24.76 12.80 5.09
C ARG A 444 -23.48 13.13 4.35
N GLU A 445 -22.72 12.12 3.92
CA GLU A 445 -21.47 12.29 3.17
C GLU A 445 -21.71 12.94 1.81
N LEU A 446 -22.82 12.63 1.14
CA LEU A 446 -23.21 13.27 -0.12
C LEU A 446 -23.43 14.78 0.01
N ASN A 447 -23.96 15.22 1.15
CA ASN A 447 -24.26 16.63 1.42
C ASN A 447 -23.07 17.39 2.06
N SER A 448 -22.02 16.68 2.46
CA SER A 448 -20.81 17.29 3.04
C SER A 448 -19.87 17.84 1.95
N SER A 449 -19.00 18.77 2.36
CA SER A 449 -17.88 19.19 1.52
C SER A 449 -16.91 18.00 1.31
N PRO A 450 -16.36 17.79 0.09
CA PRO A 450 -15.31 16.80 -0.11
C PRO A 450 -14.11 16.99 0.82
N PHE A 451 -13.82 18.22 1.23
CA PHE A 451 -12.69 18.55 2.10
C PHE A 451 -12.88 18.07 3.54
N GLU A 452 -14.12 17.89 4.00
CA GLU A 452 -14.45 17.37 5.34
C GLU A 452 -14.36 15.83 5.43
N LEU A 453 -14.25 15.14 4.29
CA LEU A 453 -14.23 13.69 4.22
C LEU A 453 -12.82 13.12 4.56
N SER A 454 -12.80 11.93 5.16
CA SER A 454 -11.57 11.15 5.29
C SER A 454 -11.04 10.73 3.91
N GLY A 455 -9.74 10.41 3.79
CA GLY A 455 -9.13 9.98 2.52
C GLY A 455 -9.86 8.80 1.87
N GLY A 456 -10.27 7.80 2.65
CA GLY A 456 -11.06 6.68 2.13
C GLY A 456 -12.45 7.08 1.62
N GLN A 457 -13.13 8.02 2.30
CA GLN A 457 -14.41 8.57 1.86
C GLN A 457 -14.25 9.42 0.58
N LYS A 458 -13.21 10.28 0.51
CA LYS A 458 -12.86 11.03 -0.71
C LYS A 458 -12.66 10.10 -1.90
N ARG A 459 -11.91 9.02 -1.71
CA ARG A 459 -11.67 8.02 -2.76
C ARG A 459 -12.94 7.34 -3.24
N ARG A 460 -13.86 6.98 -2.32
CA ARG A 460 -15.19 6.45 -2.67
C ARG A 460 -16.04 7.48 -3.41
N ALA A 461 -16.00 8.75 -3.01
CA ALA A 461 -16.69 9.84 -3.69
C ALA A 461 -16.20 10.02 -5.14
N ALA A 462 -14.88 10.06 -5.34
CA ALA A 462 -14.30 10.16 -6.69
C ALA A 462 -14.65 8.94 -7.56
N MET A 463 -14.64 7.73 -6.99
CA MET A 463 -15.09 6.53 -7.70
C MET A 463 -16.56 6.61 -8.09
N ALA A 464 -17.44 7.12 -7.21
CA ALA A 464 -18.85 7.34 -7.52
C ALA A 464 -19.04 8.32 -8.68
N GLY A 465 -18.21 9.38 -8.77
CA GLY A 465 -18.19 10.33 -9.87
C GLY A 465 -17.90 9.70 -11.24
N VAL A 466 -17.17 8.58 -11.26
CA VAL A 466 -16.94 7.79 -12.48
C VAL A 466 -18.08 6.79 -12.71
N LEU A 467 -18.55 6.13 -11.65
CA LEU A 467 -19.59 5.09 -11.72
C LEU A 467 -20.96 5.63 -12.11
N VAL A 468 -21.23 6.90 -11.84
CA VAL A 468 -22.52 7.55 -12.17
C VAL A 468 -22.82 7.50 -13.68
N MET A 469 -21.78 7.43 -14.52
CA MET A 469 -21.94 7.28 -15.98
C MET A 469 -22.25 5.83 -16.42
N ARG A 470 -22.29 4.88 -15.48
CA ARG A 470 -22.54 3.44 -15.73
C ARG A 470 -21.61 2.85 -16.79
N PRO A 471 -20.28 2.99 -16.68
CA PRO A 471 -19.37 2.47 -17.67
C PRO A 471 -19.42 0.93 -17.72
N GLY A 472 -19.31 0.35 -18.94
CA GLY A 472 -19.19 -1.08 -19.13
C GLY A 472 -17.82 -1.65 -18.73
N ILE A 473 -16.79 -0.80 -18.77
CA ILE A 473 -15.40 -1.09 -18.37
C ILE A 473 -14.97 -0.06 -17.35
N LEU A 474 -14.45 -0.50 -16.21
CA LEU A 474 -13.89 0.35 -15.17
C LEU A 474 -12.39 0.07 -15.02
N VAL A 475 -11.57 1.07 -15.29
CA VAL A 475 -10.13 1.02 -15.09
C VAL A 475 -9.80 1.67 -13.75
N LEU A 476 -9.07 0.96 -12.90
CA LEU A 476 -8.69 1.39 -11.55
C LEU A 476 -7.16 1.39 -11.46
N ASP A 477 -6.56 2.58 -11.34
CA ASP A 477 -5.11 2.72 -11.20
C ASP A 477 -4.74 2.75 -9.72
N GLU A 478 -4.18 1.66 -9.22
CA GLU A 478 -3.75 1.46 -7.83
C GLU A 478 -4.79 1.86 -6.77
N PRO A 479 -6.04 1.34 -6.83
CA PRO A 479 -7.15 1.84 -6.02
C PRO A 479 -6.97 1.63 -4.51
N ALA A 480 -6.09 0.73 -4.09
CA ALA A 480 -5.84 0.40 -2.69
C ALA A 480 -4.54 1.03 -2.13
N SER A 481 -3.79 1.81 -2.95
CA SER A 481 -2.56 2.48 -2.51
C SER A 481 -2.84 3.47 -1.37
N GLY A 482 -2.02 3.44 -0.29
CA GLY A 482 -2.18 4.34 0.86
C GLY A 482 -3.40 4.07 1.75
N LEU A 483 -4.17 2.99 1.51
CA LEU A 483 -5.24 2.57 2.40
C LEU A 483 -4.73 1.65 3.50
N ASP A 484 -5.26 1.82 4.70
CA ASP A 484 -5.06 0.87 5.80
C ASP A 484 -5.72 -0.50 5.47
N PRO A 485 -5.41 -1.58 6.21
CA PRO A 485 -5.91 -2.92 5.90
C PRO A 485 -7.43 -3.03 5.83
N LYS A 486 -8.16 -2.24 6.63
CA LYS A 486 -9.62 -2.20 6.63
C LYS A 486 -10.15 -1.50 5.38
N GLY A 487 -9.65 -0.30 5.08
CA GLY A 487 -10.03 0.46 3.88
C GLY A 487 -9.70 -0.30 2.59
N ARG A 488 -8.58 -1.03 2.57
CA ARG A 488 -8.20 -1.92 1.47
C ARG A 488 -9.21 -3.05 1.27
N GLN A 489 -9.64 -3.70 2.35
CA GLN A 489 -10.66 -4.75 2.28
C GLN A 489 -12.02 -4.21 1.80
N GLU A 490 -12.44 -3.04 2.31
CA GLU A 490 -13.66 -2.36 1.86
C GLU A 490 -13.59 -2.04 0.36
N MET A 491 -12.46 -1.52 -0.13
CA MET A 491 -12.24 -1.21 -1.55
C MET A 491 -12.36 -2.46 -2.43
N PHE A 492 -11.69 -3.56 -2.08
CA PHE A 492 -11.82 -4.80 -2.86
C PHE A 492 -13.21 -5.46 -2.76
N SER A 493 -13.94 -5.23 -1.68
CA SER A 493 -15.36 -5.63 -1.57
C SER A 493 -16.24 -4.84 -2.55
N ILE A 494 -16.01 -3.53 -2.69
CA ILE A 494 -16.70 -2.68 -3.68
C ILE A 494 -16.37 -3.16 -5.10
N ILE A 495 -15.09 -3.38 -5.42
CA ILE A 495 -14.63 -3.88 -6.73
C ILE A 495 -15.30 -5.21 -7.07
N LYS A 496 -15.37 -6.13 -6.11
CA LYS A 496 -16.06 -7.42 -6.28
C LYS A 496 -17.55 -7.23 -6.55
N GLY A 497 -18.23 -6.36 -5.79
CA GLY A 497 -19.66 -6.05 -6.01
C GLY A 497 -19.94 -5.47 -7.40
N LEU A 498 -19.06 -4.58 -7.90
CA LEU A 498 -19.15 -4.04 -9.25
C LEU A 498 -18.97 -5.12 -10.33
N ARG A 499 -17.99 -6.00 -10.17
CA ARG A 499 -17.81 -7.17 -11.06
C ARG A 499 -19.05 -8.07 -11.06
N ASP A 500 -19.56 -8.41 -9.88
CA ASP A 500 -20.71 -9.30 -9.73
C ASP A 500 -21.98 -8.69 -10.34
N SER A 501 -22.06 -7.35 -10.45
CA SER A 501 -23.10 -6.62 -11.19
C SER A 501 -22.86 -6.55 -12.71
N GLY A 502 -21.79 -7.16 -13.23
CA GLY A 502 -21.50 -7.29 -14.66
C GLY A 502 -20.51 -6.27 -15.23
N THR A 503 -19.92 -5.38 -14.40
CA THR A 503 -18.89 -4.44 -14.85
C THR A 503 -17.58 -5.18 -15.11
N THR A 504 -16.94 -4.93 -16.27
CA THR A 504 -15.59 -5.41 -16.57
C THR A 504 -14.58 -4.52 -15.86
N ILE A 505 -13.61 -5.09 -15.16
CA ILE A 505 -12.66 -4.35 -14.35
C ILE A 505 -11.23 -4.55 -14.86
N ILE A 506 -10.51 -3.47 -15.05
CA ILE A 506 -9.07 -3.47 -15.31
C ILE A 506 -8.41 -2.89 -14.05
N LEU A 507 -7.70 -3.74 -13.32
CA LEU A 507 -7.04 -3.40 -12.06
C LEU A 507 -5.54 -3.24 -12.30
N VAL A 508 -5.04 -2.02 -12.20
CA VAL A 508 -3.59 -1.77 -12.23
C VAL A 508 -3.06 -1.86 -10.81
N SER A 509 -2.03 -2.67 -10.61
CA SER A 509 -1.36 -2.82 -9.31
C SER A 509 0.10 -3.20 -9.48
N HIS A 510 0.96 -2.77 -8.56
CA HIS A 510 2.31 -3.30 -8.40
C HIS A 510 2.36 -4.41 -7.33
N ASN A 511 1.26 -4.70 -6.65
CA ASN A 511 1.16 -5.67 -5.57
C ASN A 511 0.68 -7.04 -6.08
N MET A 512 1.59 -8.02 -6.14
CA MET A 512 1.30 -9.38 -6.60
C MET A 512 0.30 -10.13 -5.72
N ASP A 513 0.32 -9.86 -4.39
CA ASP A 513 -0.63 -10.50 -3.46
C ASP A 513 -2.08 -10.07 -3.78
N GLU A 514 -2.29 -8.78 -4.07
CA GLU A 514 -3.61 -8.24 -4.44
C GLU A 514 -4.09 -8.77 -5.78
N ALA A 515 -3.21 -8.74 -6.79
CA ALA A 515 -3.54 -9.23 -8.12
C ALA A 515 -3.87 -10.73 -8.11
N ALA A 516 -3.11 -11.54 -7.37
CA ALA A 516 -3.32 -12.98 -7.26
C ALA A 516 -4.68 -13.35 -6.64
N VAL A 517 -5.14 -12.56 -5.65
CA VAL A 517 -6.39 -12.82 -4.93
C VAL A 517 -7.61 -12.29 -5.69
N ASN A 518 -7.49 -11.12 -6.33
CA ASN A 518 -8.64 -10.37 -6.82
C ASN A 518 -8.84 -10.44 -8.34
N CYS A 519 -7.82 -10.84 -9.13
CA CYS A 519 -7.92 -10.90 -10.59
C CYS A 519 -8.27 -12.30 -11.10
N ASP A 520 -9.01 -12.36 -12.20
CA ASP A 520 -9.28 -13.60 -12.92
C ASP A 520 -8.13 -13.94 -13.87
N ARG A 521 -7.57 -12.92 -14.52
CA ARG A 521 -6.37 -12.98 -15.36
C ARG A 521 -5.43 -11.85 -14.99
N ILE A 522 -4.15 -12.04 -15.26
CA ILE A 522 -3.09 -11.07 -15.03
C ILE A 522 -2.31 -10.88 -16.33
N CYS A 523 -2.10 -9.63 -16.71
CA CYS A 523 -1.18 -9.20 -17.74
C CYS A 523 0.07 -8.63 -17.06
N LEU A 524 1.22 -9.31 -17.23
CA LEU A 524 2.50 -8.87 -16.70
C LEU A 524 3.17 -7.96 -17.72
N ILE A 525 3.50 -6.73 -17.32
CA ILE A 525 4.20 -5.75 -18.15
C ILE A 525 5.58 -5.47 -17.56
N ASP A 526 6.58 -5.47 -18.44
CA ASP A 526 7.94 -5.07 -18.11
C ASP A 526 8.58 -4.33 -19.30
N ASN A 527 9.24 -3.19 -19.01
CA ASN A 527 9.90 -2.36 -20.01
C ASN A 527 9.02 -2.08 -21.25
N GLY A 528 7.75 -1.72 -21.01
CA GLY A 528 6.78 -1.40 -22.06
C GLY A 528 6.24 -2.57 -22.87
N LYS A 529 6.55 -3.83 -22.52
CA LYS A 529 6.12 -5.04 -23.24
C LYS A 529 5.33 -5.98 -22.35
N ILE A 530 4.41 -6.72 -22.94
CA ILE A 530 3.74 -7.83 -22.25
C ILE A 530 4.70 -9.02 -22.17
N LYS A 531 5.04 -9.43 -20.96
CA LYS A 531 5.80 -10.67 -20.70
C LYS A 531 4.94 -11.92 -20.72
N ALA A 532 3.77 -11.86 -20.13
CA ALA A 532 2.84 -12.98 -20.08
C ALA A 532 1.42 -12.49 -19.75
N VAL A 533 0.42 -13.27 -20.22
CA VAL A 533 -0.98 -13.15 -19.81
C VAL A 533 -1.48 -14.53 -19.43
N GLY A 534 -2.11 -14.65 -18.26
CA GLY A 534 -2.65 -15.92 -17.79
C GLY A 534 -3.42 -15.78 -16.48
N THR A 535 -3.93 -16.88 -15.96
CA THR A 535 -4.54 -16.91 -14.62
C THR A 535 -3.46 -16.77 -13.54
N PRO A 536 -3.79 -16.27 -12.33
CA PRO A 536 -2.83 -16.24 -11.23
C PRO A 536 -2.18 -17.60 -10.95
N THR A 537 -2.94 -18.69 -11.05
CA THR A 537 -2.45 -20.05 -10.81
C THR A 537 -1.48 -20.55 -11.89
N GLU A 538 -1.56 -20.04 -13.12
CA GLU A 538 -0.61 -20.34 -14.20
C GLU A 538 0.69 -19.53 -14.05
N LEU A 539 0.57 -18.24 -13.68
CA LEU A 539 1.69 -17.32 -13.67
C LEU A 539 2.54 -17.44 -12.40
N PHE A 540 1.93 -17.69 -11.24
CA PHE A 540 2.60 -17.74 -9.95
C PHE A 540 3.01 -19.14 -9.50
N VAL A 541 3.31 -20.03 -10.43
CA VAL A 541 4.06 -21.26 -10.17
C VAL A 541 5.56 -20.93 -10.15
N LYS A 542 6.33 -21.46 -9.17
CA LYS A 542 7.75 -21.13 -8.97
C LYS A 542 8.55 -21.16 -10.27
N LYS A 543 8.50 -22.25 -11.03
CA LYS A 543 9.22 -22.39 -12.31
C LYS A 543 8.87 -21.27 -13.30
N ARG A 544 7.58 -20.96 -13.45
CA ARG A 544 7.09 -19.93 -14.39
C ARG A 544 7.45 -18.52 -13.91
N ALA A 545 7.35 -18.25 -12.60
CA ALA A 545 7.73 -16.97 -12.01
C ALA A 545 9.23 -16.70 -12.15
N ASP A 546 10.07 -17.73 -11.97
CA ASP A 546 11.52 -17.62 -12.16
C ASP A 546 11.87 -17.31 -13.62
N GLU A 547 11.22 -17.98 -14.61
CA GLU A 547 11.37 -17.69 -16.04
C GLU A 547 10.96 -16.25 -16.39
N LEU A 548 9.87 -15.76 -15.80
CA LEU A 548 9.33 -14.41 -16.01
C LEU A 548 10.04 -13.34 -15.20
N LYS A 549 10.90 -13.72 -14.25
CA LYS A 549 11.56 -12.84 -13.27
C LYS A 549 10.55 -12.00 -12.48
N VAL A 550 9.47 -12.61 -12.04
CA VAL A 550 8.39 -11.97 -11.30
C VAL A 550 8.38 -12.46 -9.87
N GLN A 551 8.17 -11.56 -8.92
CA GLN A 551 8.03 -11.93 -7.51
C GLN A 551 6.76 -12.76 -7.30
N LEU A 552 6.92 -13.91 -6.63
CA LEU A 552 5.77 -14.70 -6.19
C LEU A 552 5.01 -13.98 -5.08
N PRO A 553 3.67 -14.14 -5.00
CA PRO A 553 2.90 -13.72 -3.83
C PRO A 553 3.51 -14.22 -2.52
N ARG A 554 3.41 -13.42 -1.46
CA ARG A 554 4.05 -13.72 -0.16
C ARG A 554 3.61 -15.06 0.40
N ILE A 555 2.32 -15.40 0.29
CA ILE A 555 1.80 -16.69 0.75
C ILE A 555 2.41 -17.85 -0.04
N THR A 556 2.53 -17.73 -1.35
CA THR A 556 3.09 -18.77 -2.21
C THR A 556 4.56 -19.04 -1.87
N ARG A 557 5.35 -17.98 -1.61
CA ARG A 557 6.75 -18.13 -1.18
C ARG A 557 6.86 -18.86 0.16
N PHE A 558 6.02 -18.50 1.12
CA PHE A 558 6.05 -19.10 2.46
C PHE A 558 5.53 -20.55 2.43
N SER A 559 4.40 -20.80 1.77
CA SER A 559 3.82 -22.15 1.68
C SER A 559 4.70 -23.12 0.89
N ALA A 560 5.46 -22.63 -0.10
CA ALA A 560 6.38 -23.47 -0.86
C ALA A 560 7.47 -24.09 0.02
N VAL A 561 8.01 -23.35 1.00
CA VAL A 561 8.98 -23.89 1.95
C VAL A 561 8.31 -24.98 2.81
N LEU A 562 7.12 -24.70 3.36
CA LEU A 562 6.39 -25.69 4.17
C LEU A 562 6.06 -26.96 3.35
N ARG A 563 5.65 -26.81 2.09
CA ARG A 563 5.36 -27.95 1.20
C ARG A 563 6.60 -28.79 0.93
N THR A 564 7.78 -28.16 0.83
CA THR A 564 9.05 -28.89 0.65
C THR A 564 9.37 -29.73 1.89
N GLU A 565 9.28 -29.15 3.09
CA GLU A 565 9.48 -29.89 4.35
C GLU A 565 8.50 -31.06 4.52
N LEU A 566 7.23 -30.85 4.15
CA LEU A 566 6.22 -31.91 4.20
C LEU A 566 6.46 -33.03 3.18
N ALA A 567 7.00 -32.71 2.00
CA ALA A 567 7.33 -33.71 0.99
C ALA A 567 8.52 -34.60 1.39
N GLU A 568 9.41 -34.13 2.27
CA GLU A 568 10.47 -34.97 2.87
C GLU A 568 9.90 -36.00 3.85
N ILE A 569 8.80 -35.66 4.54
CA ILE A 569 8.12 -36.53 5.52
C ILE A 569 7.15 -37.48 4.83
N TYR A 570 6.44 -36.99 3.82
CA TYR A 570 5.43 -37.70 3.03
C TYR A 570 5.80 -37.67 1.55
N PRO A 571 6.65 -38.61 1.05
CA PRO A 571 7.15 -38.58 -0.32
C PRO A 571 6.08 -38.59 -1.43
N ASP A 572 4.92 -39.17 -1.13
CA ASP A 572 3.79 -39.30 -2.08
C ASP A 572 2.72 -38.18 -1.89
N ILE A 573 3.02 -37.13 -1.11
CA ILE A 573 2.05 -36.05 -0.85
C ILE A 573 1.76 -35.23 -2.12
N GLU A 574 0.49 -35.08 -2.46
CA GLU A 574 0.04 -34.25 -3.56
C GLU A 574 -0.72 -33.01 -3.06
N PHE A 575 -0.25 -31.81 -3.46
CA PHE A 575 -0.94 -30.56 -3.15
C PHE A 575 -1.84 -30.11 -4.30
N LYS A 576 -3.15 -30.10 -4.09
CA LYS A 576 -4.15 -29.75 -5.14
C LYS A 576 -4.22 -28.23 -5.33
N GLY A 577 -3.37 -27.69 -6.21
CA GLY A 577 -3.34 -26.29 -6.60
C GLY A 577 -2.54 -25.38 -5.66
N ASN A 578 -2.43 -24.10 -6.06
CA ASN A 578 -1.85 -23.01 -5.27
C ASN A 578 -2.95 -21.99 -4.98
N TRP A 579 -3.11 -21.61 -3.71
CA TRP A 579 -4.10 -20.63 -3.30
C TRP A 579 -3.43 -19.41 -2.71
N PHE A 580 -3.87 -18.24 -3.14
CA PHE A 580 -3.30 -16.95 -2.72
C PHE A 580 -3.98 -16.37 -1.49
N ASN A 581 -5.03 -17.04 -1.01
CA ASN A 581 -5.71 -16.72 0.24
C ASN A 581 -5.20 -17.64 1.36
N PRO A 582 -4.73 -17.12 2.50
CA PRO A 582 -4.16 -17.91 3.60
C PRO A 582 -5.07 -19.02 4.13
N GLU A 583 -6.38 -18.76 4.25
CA GLU A 583 -7.36 -19.75 4.74
C GLU A 583 -7.52 -20.92 3.76
N LYS A 584 -7.63 -20.62 2.45
CA LYS A 584 -7.76 -21.65 1.41
C LYS A 584 -6.48 -22.47 1.29
N GLU A 585 -5.32 -21.82 1.32
CA GLU A 585 -4.03 -22.48 1.26
C GLU A 585 -3.79 -23.40 2.46
N ALA A 586 -4.14 -22.96 3.68
CA ALA A 586 -4.06 -23.77 4.88
C ALA A 586 -4.92 -25.06 4.78
N ARG A 587 -6.15 -24.93 4.29
CA ARG A 587 -7.04 -26.08 4.07
C ARG A 587 -6.49 -27.08 3.08
N VAL A 588 -5.89 -26.61 1.97
CA VAL A 588 -5.27 -27.49 0.96
C VAL A 588 -4.11 -28.28 1.56
N ILE A 589 -3.26 -27.62 2.35
CA ILE A 589 -2.12 -28.30 2.98
C ILE A 589 -2.60 -29.32 4.02
N VAL A 590 -3.53 -28.95 4.89
CA VAL A 590 -4.08 -29.89 5.89
C VAL A 590 -4.76 -31.09 5.20
N SER A 591 -5.53 -30.87 4.11
CA SER A 591 -6.16 -31.96 3.36
C SER A 591 -5.13 -32.89 2.74
N ALA A 592 -4.07 -32.36 2.12
CA ALA A 592 -3.01 -33.15 1.51
C ALA A 592 -2.28 -34.05 2.54
N VAL A 593 -2.03 -33.48 3.72
CA VAL A 593 -1.38 -34.26 4.82
C VAL A 593 -2.31 -35.35 5.36
N CYS A 594 -3.62 -35.09 5.51
CA CYS A 594 -4.59 -36.11 5.90
C CYS A 594 -4.66 -37.24 4.88
N GLU A 595 -4.75 -36.92 3.59
CA GLU A 595 -4.76 -37.90 2.50
C GLU A 595 -3.48 -38.76 2.50
N ALA A 596 -2.29 -38.15 2.65
CA ALA A 596 -1.01 -38.85 2.70
C ALA A 596 -0.84 -39.69 3.98
N GLY A 597 -1.39 -39.24 5.11
CA GLY A 597 -1.35 -39.96 6.39
C GLY A 597 -2.23 -41.22 6.38
N ASP A 598 -3.39 -41.19 5.74
CA ASP A 598 -4.30 -42.34 5.59
C ASP A 598 -3.72 -43.43 4.68
N HIS A 599 -2.82 -43.09 3.75
CA HIS A 599 -2.11 -44.07 2.89
C HIS A 599 -0.95 -44.76 3.61
N ASN A 600 -0.43 -44.22 4.70
CA ASN A 600 0.70 -44.75 5.47
C ASN A 600 0.27 -45.45 6.79
N ALA A 601 -1.01 -45.49 7.11
CA ALA A 601 -1.58 -46.20 8.26
C ALA A 601 -2.22 -47.53 7.82
#